data_f83a61dee88b606fb590d3f631fa25ab
#
_entry.id   f83a61dee88b606fb590d3f631fa25ab
#
_cell.length_a   1.000
_cell.length_b   1.000
_cell.length_c   1.000
_cell.angle_alpha   90.00
_cell.angle_beta   90.00
_cell.angle_gamma   90.00
#
_symmetry.space_group_name_H-M   'P 1'
#
loop_
_entity.id
_entity.type
_entity.pdbx_description
1 polymer ?
#
loop_
_entity_poly.entity_id
_entity_poly.type
_entity_poly.pdbx_seq_one_letter_code
_entity_poly.pdbx_strand_id
1 'polypeptide(L)'
;FLLCTLALLKSNKFPSKVFVGDTFCYCAGMTFAVVGILGHFSKTLMLFFIPQLINFFLSVPQLLGIIHCPRHRLPKFNQETYRLECVPNHFTLINAWLRVFGPTNEKELCNALVVFQMITCSLGLFVRYFIGDFFF
;
A
#
# COMPACT_ATOMS: atom_id res chain seq x y z
N PHE A 1 -7.93 9.18 16.07
CA PHE A 1 -7.26 8.40 15.02
C PHE A 1 -6.51 9.29 14.04
N LEU A 2 -7.17 10.27 13.38
CA LEU A 2 -6.57 11.14 12.36
C LEU A 2 -5.29 11.84 12.83
N LEU A 3 -5.30 12.45 14.02
CA LEU A 3 -4.13 13.16 14.56
C LEU A 3 -2.93 12.23 14.79
N CYS A 4 -3.18 11.03 15.30
CA CYS A 4 -2.11 10.02 15.48
C CYS A 4 -1.53 9.58 14.13
N THR A 5 -2.40 9.39 13.13
CA THR A 5 -1.97 9.02 11.77
C THR A 5 -1.14 10.13 11.12
N LEU A 6 -1.53 11.39 11.28
CA LEU A 6 -0.77 12.54 10.76
C LEU A 6 0.59 12.70 11.46
N ALA A 7 0.64 12.49 12.78
CA ALA A 7 1.90 12.53 13.53
C ALA A 7 2.86 11.40 13.06
N LEU A 8 2.33 10.20 12.85
CA LEU A 8 3.09 9.08 12.32
C LEU A 8 3.57 9.35 10.89
N LEU A 9 2.71 9.88 10.03
CA LEU A 9 3.05 10.25 8.66
C LEU A 9 4.20 11.26 8.63
N LYS A 10 4.16 12.28 9.49
CA LYS A 10 5.24 13.27 9.61
C LYS A 10 6.59 12.64 9.94
N SER A 11 6.58 11.60 10.78
CA SER A 11 7.81 10.91 11.22
C SER A 11 8.25 9.81 10.26
N ASN A 12 7.33 9.27 9.46
CA ASN A 12 7.59 8.16 8.53
C ASN A 12 7.74 8.58 7.06
N LYS A 13 7.44 9.85 6.74
CA LYS A 13 7.73 10.41 5.40
C LYS A 13 9.25 10.40 5.16
N PHE A 14 9.63 10.13 3.91
CA PHE A 14 11.05 10.09 3.53
C PHE A 14 11.83 11.37 3.90
N PRO A 15 13.01 11.27 4.54
CA PRO A 15 13.62 10.07 5.12
C PRO A 15 12.91 9.62 6.40
N SER A 16 12.56 8.33 6.46
CA SER A 16 11.84 7.75 7.60
C SER A 16 12.70 7.78 8.86
N LYS A 17 12.11 8.26 9.98
CA LYS A 17 12.79 8.33 11.28
C LYS A 17 12.31 7.26 12.26
N VAL A 18 11.12 6.69 12.02
CA VAL A 18 10.49 5.69 12.88
C VAL A 18 9.92 4.57 12.05
N PHE A 19 9.95 3.37 12.62
CA PHE A 19 9.29 2.20 12.06
C PHE A 19 7.81 2.19 12.46
N VAL A 20 6.93 1.87 11.52
CA VAL A 20 5.49 1.68 11.79
C VAL A 20 5.32 0.32 12.45
N GLY A 21 5.00 0.31 13.74
CA GLY A 21 4.80 -0.92 14.50
C GLY A 21 3.48 -1.62 14.20
N ASP A 22 3.40 -2.91 14.48
CA ASP A 22 2.22 -3.75 14.28
C ASP A 22 1.00 -3.25 15.06
N THR A 23 1.22 -2.68 16.25
CA THR A 23 0.16 -2.11 17.09
C THR A 23 -0.64 -1.03 16.36
N PHE A 24 0.04 -0.13 15.63
CA PHE A 24 -0.64 0.88 14.82
C PHE A 24 -1.40 0.23 13.65
N CYS A 25 -0.80 -0.75 12.98
CA CYS A 25 -1.42 -1.44 11.85
C CYS A 25 -2.71 -2.16 12.27
N TYR A 26 -2.69 -2.87 13.40
CA TYR A 26 -3.88 -3.54 13.95
C TYR A 26 -4.97 -2.55 14.37
N CYS A 27 -4.58 -1.49 15.07
CA CYS A 27 -5.52 -0.44 15.49
C CYS A 27 -6.17 0.23 14.27
N ALA A 28 -5.39 0.55 13.24
CA ALA A 28 -5.88 1.14 12.01
C ALA A 28 -6.83 0.17 11.26
N GLY A 29 -6.44 -1.08 11.10
CA GLY A 29 -7.25 -2.11 10.45
C GLY A 29 -8.59 -2.31 11.15
N MET A 30 -8.61 -2.44 12.48
CA MET A 30 -9.83 -2.54 13.27
C MET A 30 -10.70 -1.29 13.15
N THR A 31 -10.11 -0.10 13.19
CA THR A 31 -10.85 1.15 13.02
C THR A 31 -11.55 1.19 11.66
N PHE A 32 -10.85 0.85 10.58
CA PHE A 32 -11.44 0.82 9.24
C PHE A 32 -12.55 -0.24 9.13
N ALA A 33 -12.35 -1.43 9.71
CA ALA A 33 -13.36 -2.48 9.70
C ALA A 33 -14.64 -2.05 10.43
N VAL A 34 -14.51 -1.55 11.65
CA VAL A 34 -15.64 -1.10 12.45
C VAL A 34 -16.40 0.05 11.79
N VAL A 35 -15.65 1.08 11.34
CA VAL A 35 -16.24 2.25 10.68
C VAL A 35 -16.89 1.87 9.35
N GLY A 36 -16.27 0.97 8.58
CA GLY A 36 -16.84 0.48 7.31
C GLY A 36 -18.14 -0.29 7.48
N ILE A 37 -18.24 -1.12 8.52
CA ILE A 37 -19.44 -1.91 8.83
C ILE A 37 -20.54 -1.00 9.40
N LEU A 38 -20.27 -0.23 10.45
CA LEU A 38 -21.25 0.63 11.10
C LEU A 38 -21.71 1.80 10.21
N GLY A 39 -20.82 2.29 9.35
CA GLY A 39 -21.15 3.37 8.41
C GLY A 39 -21.83 2.91 7.13
N HIS A 40 -22.06 1.60 6.96
CA HIS A 40 -22.67 1.01 5.76
C HIS A 40 -21.95 1.37 4.44
N PHE A 41 -20.61 1.58 4.47
CA PHE A 41 -19.82 1.89 3.27
C PHE A 41 -18.70 0.88 3.01
N SER A 42 -18.87 -0.37 3.41
CA SER A 42 -17.87 -1.43 3.25
C SER A 42 -17.40 -1.60 1.79
N LYS A 43 -18.31 -1.47 0.82
CA LYS A 43 -17.97 -1.57 -0.61
C LYS A 43 -17.06 -0.44 -1.05
N THR A 44 -17.34 0.80 -0.63
CA THR A 44 -16.48 1.97 -0.91
C THR A 44 -15.11 1.83 -0.25
N LEU A 45 -15.10 1.29 0.98
CA LEU A 45 -13.84 1.04 1.70
C LEU A 45 -12.96 0.04 0.93
N MET A 46 -13.54 -1.00 0.34
CA MET A 46 -12.77 -1.93 -0.52
C MET A 46 -12.13 -1.23 -1.72
N LEU A 47 -12.80 -0.24 -2.32
CA LEU A 47 -12.21 0.57 -3.40
C LEU A 47 -11.02 1.40 -2.93
N PHE A 48 -11.05 1.91 -1.69
CA PHE A 48 -9.91 2.64 -1.12
C PHE A 48 -8.70 1.74 -0.87
N PHE A 49 -8.93 0.44 -0.65
CA PHE A 49 -7.87 -0.56 -0.40
C PHE A 49 -7.37 -1.27 -1.67
N ILE A 50 -7.68 -0.78 -2.88
CA ILE A 50 -7.23 -1.40 -4.13
C ILE A 50 -5.71 -1.64 -4.16
N PRO A 51 -4.82 -0.68 -3.81
CA PRO A 51 -3.37 -0.95 -3.83
C PRO A 51 -2.96 -2.06 -2.86
N GLN A 52 -3.59 -2.13 -1.68
CA GLN A 52 -3.33 -3.16 -0.67
C GLN A 52 -3.84 -4.53 -1.13
N LEU A 53 -5.00 -4.58 -1.78
CA LEU A 53 -5.53 -5.80 -2.39
C LEU A 53 -4.62 -6.31 -3.51
N ILE A 54 -4.13 -5.42 -4.38
CA ILE A 54 -3.16 -5.78 -5.42
C ILE A 54 -1.90 -6.37 -4.78
N ASN A 55 -1.36 -5.73 -3.75
CA ASN A 55 -0.19 -6.23 -3.03
C ASN A 55 -0.44 -7.61 -2.41
N PHE A 56 -1.63 -7.82 -1.83
CA PHE A 56 -2.03 -9.11 -1.28
C PHE A 56 -2.09 -10.19 -2.35
N PHE A 57 -2.80 -9.95 -3.46
CA PHE A 57 -2.91 -10.92 -4.55
C PHE A 57 -1.56 -11.25 -5.19
N LEU A 58 -0.68 -10.28 -5.37
CA LEU A 58 0.69 -10.51 -5.82
C LEU A 58 1.47 -11.42 -4.85
N SER A 59 1.22 -11.28 -3.55
CA SER A 59 1.90 -12.06 -2.52
C SER A 59 1.33 -13.47 -2.31
N VAL A 60 0.12 -13.77 -2.80
CA VAL A 60 -0.56 -15.07 -2.63
C VAL A 60 0.32 -16.28 -3.02
N PRO A 61 1.03 -16.31 -4.16
CA PRO A 61 1.88 -17.46 -4.52
C PRO A 61 2.99 -17.74 -3.49
N GLN A 62 3.50 -16.70 -2.85
CA GLN A 62 4.50 -16.83 -1.78
C GLN A 62 3.87 -17.24 -0.45
N LEU A 63 2.65 -16.78 -0.15
CA LEU A 63 1.90 -17.15 1.05
C LEU A 63 1.45 -18.61 1.02
N LEU A 64 1.10 -19.13 -0.16
CA LEU A 64 0.74 -20.54 -0.37
C LEU A 64 1.95 -21.49 -0.42
N GLY A 65 3.18 -20.97 -0.31
CA GLY A 65 4.40 -21.76 -0.33
C GLY A 65 4.78 -22.33 -1.71
N ILE A 66 4.11 -21.89 -2.79
CA ILE A 66 4.42 -22.29 -4.17
C ILE A 66 5.79 -21.74 -4.57
N ILE A 67 6.11 -20.54 -4.11
CA ILE A 67 7.39 -19.88 -4.35
C ILE A 67 8.04 -19.58 -3.01
N HIS A 68 9.36 -19.78 -2.92
CA HIS A 68 10.11 -19.50 -1.71
C HIS A 68 9.85 -18.07 -1.22
N CYS A 69 9.40 -17.95 0.03
CA CYS A 69 9.13 -16.66 0.67
C CYS A 69 10.33 -16.25 1.52
N PRO A 70 11.18 -15.31 1.08
CA PRO A 70 12.28 -14.83 1.89
C PRO A 70 11.76 -14.03 3.09
N ARG A 71 12.55 -14.02 4.17
CA ARG A 71 12.19 -13.32 5.42
C ARG A 71 11.97 -11.81 5.23
N HIS A 72 12.73 -11.20 4.33
CA HIS A 72 12.63 -9.79 3.97
C HIS A 72 12.37 -9.66 2.46
N ARG A 73 11.21 -9.10 2.12
CA ARG A 73 10.78 -8.92 0.72
C ARG A 73 11.02 -7.49 0.24
N LEU A 74 12.21 -6.97 0.57
CA LEU A 74 12.62 -5.62 0.19
C LEU A 74 13.28 -5.64 -1.20
N PRO A 75 13.19 -4.54 -1.98
CA PRO A 75 13.98 -4.36 -3.19
C PRO A 75 15.46 -4.28 -2.85
N LYS A 76 16.33 -4.58 -3.83
CA LYS A 76 17.77 -4.45 -3.67
C LYS A 76 18.18 -3.00 -3.85
N PHE A 77 18.94 -2.47 -2.90
CA PHE A 77 19.56 -1.16 -3.02
C PHE A 77 20.92 -1.28 -3.72
N ASN A 78 21.09 -0.59 -4.84
CA ASN A 78 22.36 -0.51 -5.54
C ASN A 78 23.11 0.74 -5.05
N GLN A 79 24.26 0.51 -4.43
CA GLN A 79 25.10 1.58 -3.86
C GLN A 79 25.79 2.45 -4.92
N GLU A 80 26.03 1.91 -6.12
CA GLU A 80 26.68 2.66 -7.19
C GLU A 80 25.75 3.68 -7.84
N THR A 81 24.48 3.29 -8.04
CA THR A 81 23.46 4.12 -8.71
C THR A 81 22.54 4.85 -7.76
N TYR A 82 22.61 4.57 -6.45
CA TYR A 82 21.67 5.06 -5.42
C TYR A 82 20.20 4.81 -5.76
N ARG A 83 19.90 3.68 -6.43
CA ARG A 83 18.55 3.30 -6.86
C ARG A 83 18.14 1.95 -6.29
N LEU A 84 16.83 1.80 -6.16
CA LEU A 84 16.22 0.52 -5.81
C LEU A 84 16.02 -0.30 -7.09
N GLU A 85 16.45 -1.55 -7.03
CA GLU A 85 16.32 -2.52 -8.12
C GLU A 85 15.32 -3.62 -7.75
N CYS A 86 14.60 -4.10 -8.75
CA CYS A 86 13.66 -5.20 -8.59
C CYS A 86 14.41 -6.52 -8.32
N VAL A 87 13.92 -7.30 -7.36
CA VAL A 87 14.36 -8.68 -7.12
C VAL A 87 13.36 -9.62 -7.79
N PRO A 88 13.83 -10.50 -8.73
CA PRO A 88 12.93 -11.27 -9.60
C PRO A 88 11.95 -12.19 -8.86
N ASN A 89 12.30 -12.69 -7.68
CA ASN A 89 11.48 -13.63 -6.91
C ASN A 89 10.68 -12.99 -5.77
N HIS A 90 10.61 -11.68 -5.71
CA HIS A 90 9.82 -10.97 -4.70
C HIS A 90 8.51 -10.45 -5.32
N PHE A 91 7.40 -11.04 -4.90
CA PHE A 91 6.05 -10.68 -5.36
C PHE A 91 5.41 -9.70 -4.38
N THR A 92 5.78 -8.44 -4.51
CA THR A 92 5.21 -7.31 -3.75
C THR A 92 4.87 -6.19 -4.71
N LEU A 93 3.96 -5.29 -4.29
CA LEU A 93 3.59 -4.12 -5.09
C LEU A 93 4.80 -3.25 -5.43
N ILE A 94 5.73 -3.09 -4.50
CA ILE A 94 6.97 -2.33 -4.71
C ILE A 94 7.81 -2.96 -5.82
N ASN A 95 8.03 -4.27 -5.78
CA ASN A 95 8.80 -4.96 -6.81
C ASN A 95 8.07 -4.99 -8.16
N ALA A 96 6.74 -5.11 -8.17
CA ALA A 96 5.94 -5.00 -9.39
C ALA A 96 6.09 -3.60 -10.01
N TRP A 97 6.06 -2.55 -9.19
CA TRP A 97 6.31 -1.18 -9.64
C TRP A 97 7.67 -1.00 -10.27
N LEU A 98 8.73 -1.46 -9.58
CA LEU A 98 10.11 -1.41 -10.09
C LEU A 98 10.31 -2.23 -11.36
N ARG A 99 9.54 -3.31 -11.54
CA ARG A 99 9.59 -4.13 -12.76
C ARG A 99 8.99 -3.40 -13.97
N VAL A 100 7.95 -2.61 -13.76
CA VAL A 100 7.25 -1.87 -14.84
C VAL A 100 7.96 -0.56 -15.17
N PHE A 101 8.34 0.21 -14.16
CA PHE A 101 8.90 1.57 -14.32
C PHE A 101 10.43 1.61 -14.25
N GLY A 102 11.09 0.50 -13.91
CA GLY A 102 12.53 0.41 -13.79
C GLY A 102 13.08 0.91 -12.45
N PRO A 103 14.43 0.91 -12.30
CA PRO A 103 15.09 1.32 -11.08
C PRO A 103 14.83 2.79 -10.75
N THR A 104 14.28 3.06 -9.57
CA THR A 104 13.90 4.39 -9.10
C THR A 104 14.52 4.73 -7.75
N ASN A 105 14.61 6.02 -7.43
CA ASN A 105 15.03 6.48 -6.11
C ASN A 105 13.94 6.17 -5.06
N GLU A 106 14.34 5.92 -3.83
CA GLU A 106 13.42 5.62 -2.74
C GLU A 106 12.36 6.72 -2.54
N LYS A 107 12.78 7.99 -2.62
CA LYS A 107 11.87 9.15 -2.52
C LYS A 107 10.84 9.18 -3.63
N GLU A 108 11.26 8.92 -4.86
CA GLU A 108 10.37 8.89 -6.03
C GLU A 108 9.37 7.75 -5.94
N LEU A 109 9.85 6.56 -5.55
CA LEU A 109 9.01 5.38 -5.33
C LEU A 109 7.96 5.64 -4.23
N CYS A 110 8.36 6.21 -3.10
CA CYS A 110 7.45 6.57 -2.02
C CYS A 110 6.36 7.55 -2.50
N ASN A 111 6.76 8.61 -3.19
CA ASN A 111 5.82 9.58 -3.74
C ASN A 111 4.87 8.95 -4.78
N ALA A 112 5.38 8.10 -5.65
CA ALA A 112 4.59 7.41 -6.67
C ALA A 112 3.51 6.50 -6.05
N LEU A 113 3.84 5.75 -5.01
CA LEU A 113 2.88 4.92 -4.28
C LEU A 113 1.82 5.76 -3.54
N VAL A 114 2.21 6.91 -2.96
CA VAL A 114 1.25 7.84 -2.33
C VAL A 114 0.30 8.42 -3.39
N VAL A 115 0.82 8.86 -4.54
CA VAL A 115 0.00 9.35 -5.66
C VAL A 115 -0.95 8.27 -6.16
N PHE A 116 -0.47 7.04 -6.32
CA PHE A 116 -1.31 5.89 -6.70
C PHE A 116 -2.45 5.67 -5.69
N GLN A 117 -2.17 5.74 -4.39
CA GLN A 117 -3.19 5.65 -3.35
C GLN A 117 -4.21 6.80 -3.44
N MET A 118 -3.75 8.03 -3.68
CA MET A 118 -4.65 9.19 -3.83
C MET A 118 -5.57 9.05 -5.04
N ILE A 119 -5.05 8.56 -6.17
CA ILE A 119 -5.85 8.30 -7.37
C ILE A 119 -6.94 7.24 -7.09
N THR A 120 -6.58 6.12 -6.44
CA THR A 120 -7.55 5.07 -6.12
C THR A 120 -8.61 5.53 -5.12
N CYS A 121 -8.26 6.36 -4.14
CA CYS A 121 -9.22 6.97 -3.23
C CYS A 121 -10.17 7.94 -3.96
N SER A 122 -9.64 8.79 -4.83
CA SER A 122 -10.45 9.71 -5.65
C SER A 122 -11.40 8.96 -6.58
N LEU A 123 -10.91 7.90 -7.22
CA LEU A 123 -11.72 7.03 -8.05
C LEU A 123 -12.84 6.34 -7.25
N GLY A 124 -12.52 5.86 -6.06
CA GLY A 124 -13.50 5.24 -5.15
C GLY A 124 -14.60 6.20 -4.73
N LEU A 125 -14.27 7.46 -4.44
CA LEU A 125 -15.25 8.50 -4.16
C LEU A 125 -16.09 8.82 -5.40
N PHE A 126 -15.45 8.95 -6.57
CA PHE A 126 -16.16 9.18 -7.82
C PHE A 126 -17.17 8.07 -8.11
N VAL A 127 -16.76 6.80 -8.02
CA VAL A 127 -17.67 5.65 -8.19
C VAL A 127 -18.81 5.71 -7.20
N ARG A 128 -18.55 6.04 -5.94
CA ARG A 128 -19.61 6.13 -4.91
C ARG A 128 -20.65 7.21 -5.24
N TYR A 129 -20.22 8.42 -5.65
CA TYR A 129 -21.13 9.54 -5.85
C TYR A 129 -21.80 9.58 -7.23
N PHE A 130 -21.16 9.02 -8.26
CA PHE A 130 -21.70 9.06 -9.61
C PHE A 130 -22.37 7.75 -10.06
N ILE A 131 -21.92 6.62 -9.50
CA ILE A 131 -22.41 5.28 -9.88
C ILE A 131 -23.13 4.64 -8.69
N GLY A 132 -23.10 5.28 -7.52
CA GLY A 132 -23.59 4.74 -6.26
C GLY A 132 -25.07 4.37 -6.28
N ASP A 133 -25.91 5.16 -6.92
CA ASP A 133 -27.35 4.88 -7.07
C ASP A 133 -27.63 3.57 -7.82
N PHE A 134 -26.63 3.03 -8.54
CA PHE A 134 -26.76 1.78 -9.28
C PHE A 134 -26.13 0.57 -8.55
N PHE A 135 -25.15 0.78 -7.65
CA PHE A 135 -24.37 -0.29 -7.00
C PHE A 135 -24.44 -0.30 -5.47
N PHE A 136 -24.88 0.76 -4.82
CA PHE A 136 -24.92 0.96 -3.38
C PHE A 136 -26.32 1.38 -2.97
#